data_3854a08ede9c2ed59ea7f64155c894b3
#
_entry.id   3854a08ede9c2ed59ea7f64155c894b3
#
_cell.length_a   1.000
_cell.length_b   1.000
_cell.length_c   1.000
_cell.angle_alpha   90.00
_cell.angle_beta   90.00
_cell.angle_gamma   90.00
#
_symmetry.space_group_name_H-M   'P 1'
#
loop_
_entity.id
_entity.type
_entity.pdbx_description
1 polymer ?
#
loop_
_entity_poly.entity_id
_entity_poly.type
_entity_poly.pdbx_seq_one_letter_code
_entity_poly.pdbx_strand_id
1 'polypeptide(L)'
;QVNGYYSQLHLLEDALIQEEERSLELDSNKKFFEAWQKESESTLIFLQENGKAITTDGTKLRVDMPSKLLLDLRNGYNIGKLVSLDYNQKKKDGYLVAIPCQEYTINGETYTAIGTLYDHSKLDSMLSVKSYNGNAYLFMLDNDGNITYTNQKEDKFFRNYFLLKHLKGDQAITEEEADS
;
A
#
# COMPACT_ATOMS: atom_id res chain seq x y z
N GLN A 1 -0.12 10.80 -8.30
CA GLN A 1 0.23 10.86 -6.85
C GLN A 1 0.86 9.56 -6.34
N VAL A 2 0.41 8.37 -6.79
CA VAL A 2 0.96 7.07 -6.33
C VAL A 2 2.44 6.93 -6.71
N ASN A 3 2.85 7.43 -7.87
CA ASN A 3 4.25 7.40 -8.30
C ASN A 3 5.19 8.19 -7.37
N GLY A 4 4.70 9.25 -6.70
CA GLY A 4 5.46 10.00 -5.73
C GLY A 4 5.80 9.19 -4.46
N TYR A 5 4.90 8.30 -4.03
CA TYR A 5 5.14 7.43 -2.88
C TYR A 5 6.20 6.36 -3.17
N TYR A 6 6.20 5.78 -4.36
CA TYR A 6 7.24 4.84 -4.77
C TYR A 6 8.62 5.49 -4.85
N SER A 7 8.69 6.71 -5.39
CA SER A 7 9.93 7.47 -5.46
C SER A 7 10.50 7.78 -4.08
N GLN A 8 9.65 8.12 -3.10
CA GLN A 8 10.06 8.32 -1.71
C GLN A 8 10.63 7.05 -1.09
N LEU A 9 10.02 5.88 -1.34
CA LEU A 9 10.53 4.60 -0.85
C LEU A 9 11.89 4.23 -1.47
N HIS A 10 12.11 4.52 -2.75
CA HIS A 10 13.41 4.32 -3.39
C HIS A 10 14.50 5.22 -2.79
N LEU A 11 14.17 6.48 -2.50
CA LEU A 11 15.10 7.38 -1.80
C LEU A 11 15.44 6.89 -0.40
N LEU A 12 14.48 6.30 0.30
CA LEU A 12 14.72 5.66 1.61
C LEU A 12 15.63 4.44 1.48
N GLU A 13 15.41 3.59 0.49
CA GLU A 13 16.28 2.45 0.22
C GLU A 13 17.74 2.90 0.05
N ASP A 14 17.97 3.86 -0.82
CA ASP A 14 19.32 4.38 -1.12
C ASP A 14 19.97 5.02 0.11
N ALA A 15 19.20 5.69 0.96
CA ALA A 15 19.72 6.40 2.13
C ALA A 15 20.01 5.48 3.32
N LEU A 16 19.25 4.39 3.48
CA LEU A 16 19.23 3.58 4.70
C LEU A 16 20.01 2.28 4.59
N ILE A 17 20.01 1.66 3.40
CA ILE A 17 20.67 0.37 3.21
C ILE A 17 22.13 0.61 2.82
N GLN A 18 23.04 0.18 3.69
CA GLN A 18 24.46 0.28 3.42
C GLN A 18 24.84 -0.64 2.27
N GLU A 19 25.36 -0.06 1.18
CA GLU A 19 25.61 -0.77 -0.08
C GLU A 19 26.56 -1.96 0.04
N GLU A 20 27.62 -1.81 0.85
CA GLU A 20 28.65 -2.85 0.97
C GLU A 20 28.15 -4.11 1.66
N GLU A 21 27.34 -3.98 2.70
CA GLU A 21 26.87 -5.09 3.52
C GLU A 21 25.41 -5.44 3.26
N ARG A 22 24.70 -4.63 2.52
CA ARG A 22 23.25 -4.74 2.34
C ARG A 22 22.52 -4.96 3.66
N SER A 23 22.82 -4.14 4.64
CA SER A 23 22.25 -4.21 5.98
C SER A 23 21.59 -2.89 6.37
N LEU A 24 20.57 -2.98 7.21
CA LEU A 24 19.87 -1.85 7.81
C LEU A 24 19.86 -2.00 9.33
N GLU A 25 20.30 -0.97 10.02
CA GLU A 25 20.22 -0.90 11.47
C GLU A 25 19.04 -0.03 11.92
N LEU A 26 18.16 -0.59 12.74
CA LEU A 26 16.95 0.11 13.20
C LEU A 26 17.29 1.17 14.26
N ASP A 27 18.10 0.81 15.26
CA ASP A 27 18.34 1.67 16.42
C ASP A 27 19.09 2.96 16.06
N SER A 28 20.10 2.86 15.21
CA SER A 28 20.88 4.03 14.77
C SER A 28 20.08 5.01 13.91
N ASN A 29 19.02 4.55 13.27
CA ASN A 29 18.13 5.36 12.42
C ASN A 29 16.83 5.77 13.09
N LYS A 30 16.66 5.53 14.37
CA LYS A 30 15.39 5.73 15.09
C LYS A 30 14.84 7.15 14.94
N LYS A 31 15.65 8.18 15.14
CA LYS A 31 15.22 9.59 15.01
C LYS A 31 14.78 9.93 13.60
N PHE A 32 15.48 9.40 12.60
CA PHE A 32 15.14 9.58 11.20
C PHE A 32 13.79 8.93 10.88
N PHE A 33 13.56 7.70 11.32
CA PHE A 33 12.28 7.01 11.15
C PHE A 33 11.13 7.72 11.81
N GLU A 34 11.30 8.20 13.05
CA GLU A 34 10.27 8.95 13.76
C GLU A 34 9.87 10.23 13.01
N ALA A 35 10.84 10.99 12.51
CA ALA A 35 10.60 12.20 11.74
C ALA A 35 9.91 11.90 10.41
N TRP A 36 10.39 10.90 9.68
CA TRP A 36 9.83 10.50 8.39
C TRP A 36 8.38 10.01 8.51
N GLN A 37 8.10 9.15 9.49
CA GLN A 37 6.77 8.60 9.75
C GLN A 37 5.78 9.67 10.21
N LYS A 38 6.25 10.63 11.01
CA LYS A 38 5.43 11.77 11.44
C LYS A 38 5.05 12.66 10.26
N GLU A 39 6.00 12.99 9.39
CA GLU A 39 5.78 13.85 8.23
C GLU A 39 4.89 13.16 7.18
N SER A 40 5.14 11.89 6.89
CA SER A 40 4.35 11.11 5.94
C SER A 40 2.99 10.65 6.48
N GLU A 41 2.78 10.76 7.79
CA GLU A 41 1.60 10.22 8.51
C GLU A 41 1.34 8.75 8.17
N SER A 42 2.39 7.97 8.16
CA SER A 42 2.37 6.55 7.80
C SER A 42 3.33 5.74 8.66
N THR A 43 3.23 4.43 8.58
CA THR A 43 4.12 3.49 9.26
C THR A 43 5.03 2.83 8.24
N LEU A 44 6.33 2.99 8.40
CA LEU A 44 7.33 2.31 7.58
C LEU A 44 7.47 0.86 8.02
N ILE A 45 7.48 -0.07 7.07
CA ILE A 45 7.67 -1.50 7.33
C ILE A 45 8.69 -2.08 6.36
N PHE A 46 9.36 -3.12 6.84
CA PHE A 46 10.30 -3.92 6.07
C PHE A 46 9.72 -5.31 5.90
N LEU A 47 9.66 -5.78 4.65
CA LEU A 47 8.91 -6.98 4.25
C LEU A 47 9.86 -8.11 3.85
N GLN A 48 9.53 -9.30 4.33
CA GLN A 48 10.11 -10.54 3.86
C GLN A 48 9.28 -11.13 2.71
N GLU A 49 9.87 -12.03 1.97
CA GLU A 49 9.27 -12.67 0.80
C GLU A 49 7.96 -13.43 1.09
N ASN A 50 7.77 -13.88 2.33
CA ASN A 50 6.60 -14.64 2.79
C ASN A 50 5.49 -13.79 3.41
N GLY A 51 5.60 -12.45 3.38
CA GLY A 51 4.65 -11.53 3.98
C GLY A 51 4.88 -11.21 5.46
N LYS A 52 5.88 -11.83 6.11
CA LYS A 52 6.33 -11.38 7.42
C LYS A 52 6.97 -10.00 7.29
N ALA A 53 6.81 -9.18 8.29
CA ALA A 53 7.32 -7.82 8.30
C ALA A 53 7.78 -7.40 9.69
N ILE A 54 8.55 -6.32 9.72
CA ILE A 54 9.00 -5.66 10.93
C ILE A 54 8.81 -4.16 10.78
N THR A 55 8.39 -3.49 11.84
CA THR A 55 8.33 -2.03 11.91
C THR A 55 9.68 -1.45 12.29
N THR A 56 9.79 -0.12 12.27
CA THR A 56 11.04 0.58 12.61
C THR A 56 11.45 0.44 14.07
N ASP A 57 10.54 0.09 14.97
CA ASP A 57 10.83 -0.20 16.39
C ASP A 57 11.09 -1.70 16.68
N GLY A 58 11.13 -2.51 15.64
CA GLY A 58 11.36 -3.95 15.76
C GLY A 58 10.12 -4.79 16.03
N THR A 59 8.93 -4.20 16.04
CA THR A 59 7.68 -4.96 16.21
C THR A 59 7.42 -5.83 14.99
N LYS A 60 7.27 -7.13 15.22
CA LYS A 60 6.97 -8.11 14.18
C LYS A 60 5.46 -8.13 13.88
N LEU A 61 5.13 -8.22 12.61
CA LEU A 61 3.77 -8.35 12.11
C LEU A 61 3.74 -9.26 10.88
N ARG A 62 2.55 -9.65 10.49
CA ARG A 62 2.31 -10.35 9.23
C ARG A 62 1.39 -9.51 8.37
N VAL A 63 1.78 -9.30 7.13
CA VAL A 63 0.91 -8.70 6.12
C VAL A 63 0.22 -9.83 5.38
N ASP A 64 -1.09 -9.91 5.52
CA ASP A 64 -1.91 -10.89 4.83
C ASP A 64 -2.11 -10.44 3.38
N MET A 65 -1.26 -10.94 2.50
CA MET A 65 -1.26 -10.62 1.09
C MET A 65 -1.64 -11.84 0.26
N PRO A 66 -2.51 -11.67 -0.75
CA PRO A 66 -2.73 -12.71 -1.75
C PRO A 66 -1.41 -13.14 -2.41
N SER A 67 -1.30 -14.40 -2.78
CA SER A 67 -0.10 -14.96 -3.42
C SER A 67 0.34 -14.18 -4.66
N LYS A 68 -0.61 -13.59 -5.39
CA LYS A 68 -0.34 -12.73 -6.55
C LYS A 68 0.50 -11.50 -6.16
N LEU A 69 0.19 -10.83 -5.05
CA LEU A 69 0.94 -9.65 -4.62
C LEU A 69 2.36 -9.99 -4.16
N LEU A 70 2.52 -11.11 -3.47
CA LEU A 70 3.85 -11.61 -3.10
C LEU A 70 4.68 -11.93 -4.35
N LEU A 71 4.05 -12.52 -5.35
CA LEU A 71 4.69 -12.82 -6.64
C LEU A 71 5.05 -11.55 -7.40
N ASP A 72 4.19 -10.54 -7.39
CA ASP A 72 4.45 -9.26 -8.04
C ASP A 72 5.69 -8.58 -7.44
N LEU A 73 5.80 -8.51 -6.11
CA LEU A 73 7.00 -7.99 -5.44
C LEU A 73 8.26 -8.79 -5.79
N ARG A 74 8.16 -10.13 -5.82
CA ARG A 74 9.26 -11.02 -6.21
C ARG A 74 9.72 -10.77 -7.65
N ASN A 75 8.79 -10.46 -8.55
CA ASN A 75 9.06 -10.16 -9.94
C ASN A 75 9.51 -8.71 -10.21
N GLY A 76 9.72 -7.92 -9.18
CA GLY A 76 10.21 -6.56 -9.27
C GLY A 76 9.14 -5.49 -9.48
N TYR A 77 7.85 -5.81 -9.25
CA TYR A 77 6.75 -4.86 -9.39
C TYR A 77 6.43 -4.15 -8.07
N ASN A 78 6.21 -2.85 -8.14
CA ASN A 78 5.66 -2.07 -7.05
C ASN A 78 4.20 -2.48 -6.80
N ILE A 79 3.77 -2.43 -5.53
CA ILE A 79 2.39 -2.71 -5.16
C ILE A 79 1.77 -1.55 -4.39
N GLY A 80 0.46 -1.35 -4.58
CA GLY A 80 -0.36 -0.44 -3.78
C GLY A 80 -1.74 -1.07 -3.60
N LYS A 81 -2.05 -1.54 -2.37
CA LYS A 81 -3.30 -2.27 -2.11
C LYS A 81 -3.73 -2.21 -0.65
N LEU A 82 -5.04 -2.33 -0.43
CA LEU A 82 -5.59 -2.62 0.89
C LEU A 82 -5.19 -4.03 1.32
N VAL A 83 -4.64 -4.13 2.51
CA VAL A 83 -4.17 -5.38 3.12
C VAL A 83 -4.67 -5.49 4.56
N SER A 84 -4.75 -6.71 5.04
CA SER A 84 -4.96 -6.98 6.46
C SER A 84 -3.63 -7.24 7.13
N LEU A 85 -3.45 -6.65 8.31
CA LEU A 85 -2.24 -6.73 9.11
C LEU A 85 -2.54 -7.54 10.36
N ASP A 86 -1.68 -8.49 10.69
CA ASP A 86 -1.77 -9.25 11.93
C ASP A 86 -0.63 -8.85 12.87
N TYR A 87 -1.02 -8.18 13.97
CA TYR A 87 -0.15 -7.86 15.09
C TYR A 87 -0.53 -8.75 16.28
N ASN A 88 0.18 -9.84 16.50
CA ASN A 88 -0.08 -10.71 17.64
C ASN A 88 -1.57 -11.11 17.79
N GLN A 89 -2.17 -11.62 16.73
CA GLN A 89 -3.58 -12.02 16.63
C GLN A 89 -4.61 -10.86 16.64
N LYS A 90 -4.14 -9.62 16.64
CA LYS A 90 -5.00 -8.45 16.38
C LYS A 90 -4.94 -8.08 14.92
N LYS A 91 -6.07 -8.12 14.25
CA LYS A 91 -6.18 -7.73 12.85
C LYS A 91 -6.49 -6.24 12.70
N LYS A 92 -5.78 -5.58 11.79
CA LYS A 92 -6.00 -4.20 11.42
C LYS A 92 -5.88 -4.08 9.90
N ASP A 93 -6.75 -3.32 9.27
CA ASP A 93 -6.65 -3.04 7.84
C ASP A 93 -5.86 -1.76 7.58
N GLY A 94 -5.13 -1.74 6.48
CA GLY A 94 -4.36 -0.59 6.04
C GLY A 94 -4.09 -0.62 4.55
N TYR A 95 -3.68 0.50 4.00
CA TYR A 95 -3.23 0.57 2.61
C TYR A 95 -1.71 0.46 2.57
N LEU A 96 -1.23 -0.58 1.92
CA LEU A 96 0.20 -0.83 1.74
C LEU A 96 0.66 -0.30 0.39
N VAL A 97 1.69 0.55 0.42
CA VAL A 97 2.49 0.91 -0.75
C VAL A 97 3.87 0.32 -0.53
N ALA A 98 4.33 -0.55 -1.42
CA ALA A 98 5.63 -1.22 -1.28
C ALA A 98 6.40 -1.30 -2.59
N ILE A 99 7.71 -1.26 -2.46
CA ILE A 99 8.67 -1.47 -3.53
C ILE A 99 9.50 -2.73 -3.27
N PRO A 100 9.81 -3.52 -4.28
CA PRO A 100 10.80 -4.57 -4.16
C PRO A 100 12.21 -3.96 -4.05
N CYS A 101 13.04 -4.59 -3.26
CA CYS A 101 14.44 -4.23 -3.07
C CYS A 101 15.33 -5.45 -3.33
N GLN A 102 16.57 -5.21 -3.67
CA GLN A 102 17.59 -6.24 -3.53
C GLN A 102 17.67 -6.68 -2.06
N GLU A 103 17.91 -7.97 -1.82
CA GLU A 103 17.99 -8.51 -0.46
C GLU A 103 18.87 -7.67 0.48
N TYR A 104 18.35 -7.43 1.66
CA TYR A 104 19.06 -6.76 2.75
C TYR A 104 18.73 -7.44 4.08
N THR A 105 19.55 -7.24 5.08
CA THR A 105 19.38 -7.84 6.40
C THR A 105 19.04 -6.82 7.46
N ILE A 106 18.17 -7.19 8.38
CA ILE A 106 17.92 -6.49 9.64
C ILE A 106 18.02 -7.51 10.76
N ASN A 107 18.91 -7.29 11.70
CA ASN A 107 19.16 -8.22 12.82
C ASN A 107 19.38 -9.68 12.39
N GLY A 108 20.08 -9.88 11.26
CA GLY A 108 20.39 -11.19 10.72
C GLY A 108 19.27 -11.88 9.93
N GLU A 109 18.09 -11.29 9.83
CA GLU A 109 17.00 -11.79 8.98
C GLU A 109 16.97 -11.07 7.63
N THR A 110 16.58 -11.79 6.57
CA THR A 110 16.58 -11.28 5.20
C THR A 110 15.24 -10.65 4.85
N TYR A 111 15.29 -9.48 4.21
CA TYR A 111 14.16 -8.71 3.73
C TYR A 111 14.31 -8.41 2.24
N THR A 112 13.21 -8.27 1.53
CA THR A 112 13.19 -8.13 0.06
C THR A 112 12.33 -6.98 -0.43
N ALA A 113 11.66 -6.24 0.46
CA ALA A 113 10.86 -5.09 0.10
C ALA A 113 10.82 -4.06 1.22
N ILE A 114 10.55 -2.81 0.85
CA ILE A 114 10.25 -1.71 1.76
C ILE A 114 8.83 -1.24 1.47
N GLY A 115 8.05 -1.03 2.51
CA GLY A 115 6.69 -0.57 2.40
C GLY A 115 6.33 0.52 3.39
N THR A 116 5.27 1.22 3.09
CA THR A 116 4.63 2.17 4.00
C THR A 116 3.15 1.84 4.11
N LEU A 117 2.65 1.89 5.33
CA LEU A 117 1.25 1.60 5.68
C LEU A 117 0.54 2.88 6.02
N TYR A 118 -0.59 3.12 5.36
CA TYR A 118 -1.51 4.20 5.65
C TYR A 118 -2.75 3.65 6.32
N ASP A 119 -3.17 4.29 7.41
CA ASP A 119 -4.45 3.97 8.05
C ASP A 119 -5.62 4.29 7.11
N HIS A 120 -6.71 3.54 7.23
CA HIS A 120 -7.90 3.72 6.41
C HIS A 120 -8.46 5.14 6.49
N SER A 121 -8.47 5.74 7.69
CA SER A 121 -8.90 7.13 7.89
C SER A 121 -8.02 8.14 7.15
N LYS A 122 -6.73 7.85 7.01
CA LYS A 122 -5.81 8.69 6.25
C LYS A 122 -6.09 8.60 4.75
N LEU A 123 -6.39 7.42 4.25
CA LEU A 123 -6.82 7.23 2.87
C LEU A 123 -8.05 8.06 2.54
N ASP A 124 -9.06 8.02 3.41
CA ASP A 124 -10.25 8.85 3.26
C ASP A 124 -9.91 10.34 3.12
N SER A 125 -8.96 10.83 3.93
CA SER A 125 -8.54 12.24 3.88
C SER A 125 -7.68 12.58 2.66
N MET A 126 -6.79 11.69 2.25
CA MET A 126 -5.92 11.86 1.07
C MET A 126 -6.70 11.81 -0.24
N LEU A 127 -7.73 10.97 -0.28
CA LEU A 127 -8.56 10.72 -1.46
C LEU A 127 -9.88 11.48 -1.43
N SER A 128 -10.18 12.24 -0.34
CA SER A 128 -11.38 13.07 -0.30
C SER A 128 -11.28 14.15 -1.37
N VAL A 129 -12.06 13.98 -2.42
CA VAL A 129 -12.21 14.98 -3.46
C VAL A 129 -13.13 16.07 -2.89
N LYS A 130 -12.56 17.18 -2.46
CA LYS A 130 -13.31 18.37 -2.01
C LYS A 130 -14.08 19.07 -3.15
N SER A 131 -13.93 18.54 -4.38
CA SER A 131 -14.59 19.03 -5.57
C SER A 131 -16.03 18.50 -5.64
N TYR A 132 -16.93 19.29 -6.18
CA TYR A 132 -18.35 18.95 -6.38
C TYR A 132 -19.22 18.87 -5.12
N ASN A 133 -18.97 19.71 -4.11
CA ASN A 133 -19.82 19.81 -2.92
C ASN A 133 -20.09 18.48 -2.19
N GLY A 134 -19.10 17.59 -2.18
CA GLY A 134 -19.21 16.29 -1.51
C GLY A 134 -19.94 15.20 -2.31
N ASN A 135 -20.33 15.46 -3.55
CA ASN A 135 -21.02 14.49 -4.40
C ASN A 135 -20.10 13.70 -5.36
N ALA A 136 -18.79 13.80 -5.18
CA ALA A 136 -17.87 13.03 -6.00
C ALA A 136 -17.57 11.66 -5.37
N TYR A 137 -17.66 10.61 -6.18
CA TYR A 137 -17.27 9.26 -5.82
C TYR A 137 -15.86 8.97 -6.32
N LEU A 138 -15.04 8.38 -5.48
CA LEU A 138 -13.71 7.96 -5.84
C LEU A 138 -13.59 6.44 -5.74
N PHE A 139 -13.04 5.85 -6.78
CA PHE A 139 -12.71 4.44 -6.84
C PHE A 139 -11.24 4.28 -7.20
N MET A 140 -10.55 3.36 -6.53
CA MET A 140 -9.27 2.84 -6.97
C MET A 140 -9.47 1.43 -7.49
N LEU A 141 -8.90 1.16 -8.65
CA LEU A 141 -9.00 -0.14 -9.31
C LEU A 141 -7.61 -0.77 -9.40
N ASP A 142 -7.56 -2.09 -9.30
CA ASP A 142 -6.37 -2.83 -9.68
C ASP A 142 -6.33 -3.03 -11.22
N ASN A 143 -5.25 -3.63 -11.70
CA ASN A 143 -5.07 -3.90 -13.14
C ASN A 143 -6.13 -4.85 -13.72
N ASP A 144 -6.83 -5.59 -12.89
CA ASP A 144 -7.90 -6.51 -13.28
C ASP A 144 -9.29 -5.82 -13.20
N GLY A 145 -9.34 -4.53 -12.85
CA GLY A 145 -10.57 -3.75 -12.72
C GLY A 145 -11.37 -4.02 -11.44
N ASN A 146 -10.76 -4.62 -10.43
CA ASN A 146 -11.40 -4.80 -9.13
C ASN A 146 -11.27 -3.51 -8.30
N ILE A 147 -12.32 -3.15 -7.58
CA ILE A 147 -12.28 -2.00 -6.68
C ILE A 147 -11.40 -2.35 -5.47
N THR A 148 -10.28 -1.63 -5.32
CA THR A 148 -9.38 -1.77 -4.19
C THR A 148 -9.66 -0.76 -3.09
N TYR A 149 -10.29 0.37 -3.43
CA TYR A 149 -10.73 1.40 -2.51
C TYR A 149 -11.93 2.16 -3.07
N THR A 150 -12.83 2.59 -2.18
CA THR A 150 -13.89 3.55 -2.51
C THR A 150 -14.24 4.39 -1.27
N ASN A 151 -14.51 5.68 -1.46
CA ASN A 151 -15.01 6.56 -0.41
C ASN A 151 -16.52 6.41 -0.17
N GLN A 152 -17.20 5.60 -0.97
CA GLN A 152 -18.63 5.35 -0.84
C GLN A 152 -18.91 4.17 0.10
N LYS A 153 -19.63 4.44 1.18
CA LYS A 153 -19.80 3.45 2.27
C LYS A 153 -20.88 2.38 2.01
N GLU A 154 -21.84 2.58 1.13
CA GLU A 154 -23.03 1.70 1.12
C GLU A 154 -23.71 1.37 -0.20
N ASP A 155 -23.23 1.77 -1.36
CA ASP A 155 -23.93 1.41 -2.59
C ASP A 155 -23.41 0.11 -3.21
N LYS A 156 -23.97 -1.02 -2.74
CA LYS A 156 -23.69 -2.36 -3.28
C LYS A 156 -24.00 -2.50 -4.76
N PHE A 157 -24.91 -1.68 -5.27
CA PHE A 157 -25.33 -1.71 -6.67
C PHE A 157 -24.24 -1.15 -7.57
N PHE A 158 -23.67 0.00 -7.22
CA PHE A 158 -22.55 0.60 -7.95
C PHE A 158 -21.29 -0.29 -7.91
N ARG A 159 -21.02 -0.89 -6.74
CA ARG A 159 -19.86 -1.77 -6.56
C ARG A 159 -19.87 -3.00 -7.45
N ASN A 160 -21.02 -3.65 -7.59
CA ASN A 160 -21.08 -5.00 -8.14
C ASN A 160 -21.58 -5.05 -9.58
N TYR A 161 -22.29 -4.06 -10.05
CA TYR A 161 -22.95 -4.17 -11.33
C TYR A 161 -22.39 -3.23 -12.42
N PHE A 162 -22.33 -1.94 -12.16
CA PHE A 162 -21.95 -0.98 -13.20
C PHE A 162 -20.47 -0.94 -13.50
N LEU A 163 -19.65 -0.70 -12.48
CA LEU A 163 -18.21 -0.51 -12.65
C LEU A 163 -17.50 -1.80 -13.08
N LEU A 164 -17.81 -2.91 -12.44
CA LEU A 164 -17.14 -4.18 -12.75
C LEU A 164 -17.53 -4.75 -14.11
N LYS A 165 -18.76 -4.51 -14.56
CA LYS A 165 -19.24 -4.97 -15.86
C LYS A 165 -18.70 -4.15 -17.03
N HIS A 166 -18.61 -2.83 -16.86
CA HIS A 166 -18.26 -1.90 -17.94
C HIS A 166 -16.77 -1.55 -17.99
N LEU A 167 -16.07 -1.57 -16.84
CA LEU A 167 -14.61 -1.30 -16.81
C LEU A 167 -13.76 -2.54 -17.12
N LYS A 168 -14.31 -3.75 -17.03
CA LYS A 168 -13.65 -4.98 -17.49
C LYS A 168 -13.81 -5.25 -18.99
N GLY A 169 -14.68 -4.53 -19.68
CA GLY A 169 -14.85 -4.61 -21.11
C GLY A 169 -14.44 -3.30 -21.80
N ASP A 170 -13.98 -3.38 -23.04
CA ASP A 170 -13.59 -2.23 -23.88
C ASP A 170 -14.76 -1.30 -24.29
N GLN A 171 -15.86 -1.33 -23.54
CA GLN A 171 -17.06 -0.53 -23.83
C GLN A 171 -17.11 0.72 -22.97
N ALA A 172 -17.14 1.88 -23.59
CA ALA A 172 -17.45 3.13 -22.94
C ALA A 172 -18.88 3.09 -22.36
N ILE A 173 -19.03 3.55 -21.10
CA ILE A 173 -20.35 3.73 -20.48
C ILE A 173 -21.04 4.86 -21.22
N THR A 174 -22.23 4.60 -21.79
CA THR A 174 -23.05 5.62 -22.41
C THR A 174 -23.83 6.40 -21.34
N GLU A 175 -24.17 7.68 -21.61
CA GLU A 175 -24.96 8.50 -20.67
C GLU A 175 -26.31 7.86 -20.31
N GLU A 176 -26.91 7.11 -21.21
CA GLU A 176 -28.17 6.38 -20.96
C GLU A 176 -28.03 5.22 -19.96
N GLU A 177 -26.84 4.61 -19.87
CA GLU A 177 -26.59 3.53 -18.92
C GLU A 177 -26.23 4.07 -17.52
N ALA A 178 -25.78 5.32 -17.42
CA ALA A 178 -25.46 5.96 -16.15
C ALA A 178 -26.70 6.45 -15.39
N ASP A 179 -27.81 6.73 -16.11
CA ASP A 179 -29.07 7.26 -15.55
C ASP A 179 -30.14 6.17 -15.29
N SER A 180 -29.85 4.92 -15.58
CA SER A 180 -30.75 3.78 -15.37
C SER A 180 -30.32 2.93 -14.18
#